data_17a6fb12a727b40275e1e2a498589bde
#
_entry.id   17a6fb12a727b40275e1e2a498589bde
#
_cell.length_a   1.000
_cell.length_b   1.000
_cell.length_c   1.000
_cell.angle_alpha   90.00
_cell.angle_beta   90.00
_cell.angle_gamma   90.00
#
_symmetry.space_group_name_H-M   'P 1'
#
loop_
_entity.id
_entity.type
_entity.pdbx_description
1 polymer ?
#
loop_
_entity_poly.entity_id
_entity_poly.type
_entity_poly.pdbx_seq_one_letter_code
_entity_poly.pdbx_strand_id
1 'polypeptide(L)'
;MSITAAVISATRALDAHSNFLLATRDLYASDVNWVAPGRGMRVTGRDEVVRHQLREAASMCDPEFTFLRRHSSERQIVDEFAVRFLYAGAGIDKAPVAAGDFVELKRVRILDVQAGKVVQETCIENWTVLKAAG
;
A
#
# COMPACT_ATOMS: atom_id res chain seq x y z
N MET A 1 -0.45 18.30 -15.02
CA MET A 1 0.25 17.04 -14.67
C MET A 1 -0.71 15.88 -14.85
N SER A 2 -0.28 14.81 -15.50
CA SER A 2 -1.09 13.59 -15.62
C SER A 2 -1.19 12.88 -14.26
N ILE A 3 -2.23 12.06 -14.07
CA ILE A 3 -2.35 11.26 -12.85
C ILE A 3 -1.15 10.33 -12.66
N THR A 4 -0.62 9.76 -13.75
CA THR A 4 0.57 8.91 -13.69
C THR A 4 1.77 9.67 -13.12
N ALA A 5 2.01 10.90 -13.58
CA ALA A 5 3.10 11.73 -13.07
C ALA A 5 2.89 12.10 -11.60
N ALA A 6 1.64 12.38 -11.18
CA ALA A 6 1.31 12.68 -9.79
C ALA A 6 1.58 11.48 -8.88
N VAL A 7 1.20 10.26 -9.30
CA VAL A 7 1.45 9.03 -8.55
C VAL A 7 2.95 8.74 -8.47
N ILE A 8 3.70 8.93 -9.56
CA ILE A 8 5.15 8.76 -9.57
C ILE A 8 5.81 9.71 -8.56
N SER A 9 5.42 10.98 -8.59
CA SER A 9 5.96 12.00 -7.69
C SER A 9 5.69 11.64 -6.21
N ALA A 10 4.45 11.24 -5.91
CA ALA A 10 4.06 10.83 -4.56
C ALA A 10 4.76 9.54 -4.11
N THR A 11 4.95 8.57 -5.02
CA THR A 11 5.62 7.30 -4.70
C THR A 11 7.08 7.50 -4.30
N ARG A 12 7.75 8.52 -4.84
CA ARG A 12 9.13 8.84 -4.43
C ARG A 12 9.25 9.27 -2.97
N ALA A 13 8.14 9.63 -2.34
CA ALA A 13 8.07 10.01 -0.93
C ALA A 13 7.74 8.83 -0.01
N LEU A 14 7.99 7.58 -0.44
CA LEU A 14 7.71 6.38 0.37
C LEU A 14 8.48 6.36 1.70
N ASP A 15 9.61 7.07 1.80
CA ASP A 15 10.36 7.21 3.05
C ASP A 15 9.53 7.90 4.14
N ALA A 16 8.60 8.78 3.73
CA ALA A 16 7.67 9.45 4.61
C ALA A 16 6.27 8.82 4.43
N HIS A 17 6.12 7.55 4.78
CA HIS A 17 4.99 6.70 4.41
C HIS A 17 3.62 7.33 4.68
N SER A 18 3.40 7.86 5.89
CA SER A 18 2.13 8.52 6.21
C SER A 18 1.88 9.77 5.36
N ASN A 19 2.94 10.55 5.10
CA ASN A 19 2.84 11.73 4.23
C ASN A 19 2.57 11.34 2.78
N PHE A 20 3.16 10.23 2.31
CA PHE A 20 2.87 9.69 0.99
C PHE A 20 1.39 9.35 0.86
N LEU A 21 0.81 8.65 1.83
CA LEU A 21 -0.60 8.28 1.82
C LEU A 21 -1.52 9.50 1.81
N LEU A 22 -1.22 10.51 2.62
CA LEU A 22 -1.98 11.76 2.64
C LEU A 22 -1.83 12.54 1.33
N ALA A 23 -0.64 12.58 0.75
CA ALA A 23 -0.39 13.28 -0.51
C ALA A 23 -1.12 12.64 -1.68
N THR A 24 -1.40 11.34 -1.63
CA THR A 24 -2.10 10.63 -2.72
C THR A 24 -3.62 10.58 -2.54
N ARG A 25 -4.14 11.05 -1.40
CA ARG A 25 -5.57 10.97 -1.10
C ARG A 25 -6.47 11.51 -2.22
N ASP A 26 -6.13 12.67 -2.76
CA ASP A 26 -6.95 13.34 -3.78
C ASP A 26 -6.86 12.68 -5.15
N LEU A 27 -5.95 11.72 -5.34
CA LEU A 27 -5.86 10.91 -6.55
C LEU A 27 -6.88 9.78 -6.57
N TYR A 28 -7.44 9.42 -5.43
CA TYR A 28 -8.49 8.40 -5.34
C TYR A 28 -9.85 8.97 -5.69
N ALA A 29 -10.64 8.20 -6.43
CA ALA A 29 -12.06 8.48 -6.61
C ALA A 29 -12.78 8.37 -5.26
N SER A 30 -13.88 9.11 -5.10
CA SER A 30 -14.64 9.09 -3.85
C SER A 30 -15.17 7.70 -3.47
N ASP A 31 -15.42 6.85 -4.46
CA ASP A 31 -15.96 5.48 -4.31
C ASP A 31 -14.90 4.40 -4.57
N VAL A 32 -13.62 4.72 -4.46
CA VAL A 32 -12.52 3.79 -4.69
C VAL A 32 -12.67 2.52 -3.86
N ASN A 33 -12.28 1.39 -4.43
CA ASN A 33 -12.13 0.12 -3.72
C ASN A 33 -10.65 -0.19 -3.52
N TRP A 34 -10.29 -0.60 -2.33
CA TRP A 34 -9.00 -1.19 -2.01
C TRP A 34 -9.23 -2.67 -1.68
N VAL A 35 -8.48 -3.56 -2.33
CA VAL A 35 -8.63 -4.99 -2.09
C VAL A 35 -7.27 -5.65 -1.89
N ALA A 36 -7.21 -6.60 -0.95
CA ALA A 36 -6.09 -7.51 -0.76
C ALA A 36 -6.65 -8.93 -0.77
N PRO A 37 -6.74 -9.57 -1.96
CA PRO A 37 -7.41 -10.86 -2.10
C PRO A 37 -6.80 -11.97 -1.25
N GLY A 38 -5.48 -11.97 -1.07
CA GLY A 38 -4.79 -12.96 -0.25
C GLY A 38 -5.17 -12.93 1.23
N ARG A 39 -5.70 -11.81 1.71
CA ARG A 39 -6.22 -11.67 3.08
C ARG A 39 -7.75 -11.62 3.13
N GLY A 40 -8.42 -11.75 1.98
CA GLY A 40 -9.88 -11.63 1.89
C GLY A 40 -10.40 -10.25 2.29
N MET A 41 -9.65 -9.19 2.02
CA MET A 41 -9.95 -7.83 2.48
C MET A 41 -10.50 -6.96 1.35
N ARG A 42 -11.51 -6.15 1.70
CA ARG A 42 -12.03 -5.08 0.84
C ARG A 42 -12.38 -3.87 1.69
N VAL A 43 -11.95 -2.70 1.25
CA VAL A 43 -12.29 -1.41 1.86
C VAL A 43 -12.83 -0.50 0.76
N THR A 44 -13.95 0.14 0.99
CA THR A 44 -14.62 1.00 0.00
C THR A 44 -14.72 2.42 0.51
N GLY A 45 -14.50 3.38 -0.40
CA GLY A 45 -14.58 4.80 -0.11
C GLY A 45 -13.21 5.42 0.19
N ARG A 46 -12.98 6.60 -0.40
CA ARG A 46 -11.68 7.28 -0.32
C ARG A 46 -11.21 7.48 1.12
N ASP A 47 -12.06 8.02 1.98
CA ASP A 47 -11.65 8.34 3.35
C ASP A 47 -11.39 7.05 4.15
N GLU A 48 -12.19 6.02 3.95
CA GLU A 48 -11.99 4.72 4.59
C GLU A 48 -10.71 4.03 4.10
N VAL A 49 -10.42 4.10 2.80
CA VAL A 49 -9.19 3.54 2.23
C VAL A 49 -7.96 4.24 2.80
N VAL A 50 -7.96 5.57 2.85
CA VAL A 50 -6.83 6.33 3.41
C VAL A 50 -6.65 6.02 4.89
N ARG A 51 -7.74 5.97 5.66
CA ARG A 51 -7.69 5.62 7.09
C ARG A 51 -7.12 4.22 7.31
N HIS A 52 -7.56 3.26 6.49
CA HIS A 52 -7.04 1.89 6.51
C HIS A 52 -5.54 1.85 6.22
N GLN A 53 -5.09 2.55 5.18
CA GLN A 53 -3.67 2.60 4.81
C GLN A 53 -2.81 3.25 5.91
N LEU A 54 -3.29 4.33 6.51
CA LEU A 54 -2.59 4.98 7.63
C LEU A 54 -2.47 4.05 8.84
N ARG A 55 -3.49 3.27 9.12
CA ARG A 55 -3.48 2.30 10.22
C ARG A 55 -2.48 1.17 9.94
N GLU A 56 -2.42 0.66 8.71
CA GLU A 56 -1.41 -0.32 8.31
C GLU A 56 0.00 0.25 8.45
N ALA A 57 0.21 1.48 7.97
CA ALA A 57 1.50 2.15 8.07
C ALA A 57 1.97 2.31 9.52
N ALA A 58 1.07 2.67 10.41
CA ALA A 58 1.38 2.86 11.84
C ALA A 58 1.78 1.55 12.53
N SER A 59 1.41 0.39 11.97
CA SER A 59 1.77 -0.92 12.51
C SER A 59 3.14 -1.42 12.08
N MET A 60 3.76 -0.74 11.12
CA MET A 60 5.08 -1.08 10.60
C MET A 60 6.14 -0.27 11.34
N CYS A 61 6.88 -0.93 12.25
CA CYS A 61 7.95 -0.26 13.00
C CYS A 61 9.24 -0.24 12.19
N ASP A 62 9.85 0.95 12.08
CA ASP A 62 11.10 1.17 11.35
C ASP A 62 11.07 0.61 9.92
N PRO A 63 10.09 0.98 9.09
CA PRO A 63 9.95 0.37 7.76
C PRO A 63 11.09 0.79 6.83
N GLU A 64 11.61 -0.19 6.09
CA GLU A 64 12.57 0.03 5.02
C GLU A 64 11.95 -0.38 3.69
N PHE A 65 11.78 0.58 2.79
CA PHE A 65 11.18 0.35 1.49
C PHE A 65 12.25 0.15 0.41
N THR A 66 12.02 -0.84 -0.45
CA THR A 66 12.80 -1.04 -1.67
C THR A 66 11.82 -1.05 -2.85
N PHE A 67 11.93 -0.05 -3.70
CA PHE A 67 11.14 0.03 -4.92
C PHE A 67 11.78 -0.86 -5.99
N LEU A 68 11.01 -1.77 -6.59
CA LEU A 68 11.53 -2.75 -7.54
C LEU A 68 11.26 -2.36 -8.99
N ARG A 69 10.01 -2.08 -9.34
CA ARG A 69 9.64 -1.70 -10.71
C ARG A 69 8.29 -1.04 -10.79
N ARG A 70 8.06 -0.35 -11.90
CA ARG A 70 6.76 0.23 -12.25
C ARG A 70 6.47 0.05 -13.73
N HIS A 71 5.23 -0.30 -14.04
CA HIS A 71 4.65 -0.24 -15.37
C HIS A 71 3.42 0.66 -15.31
N SER A 72 3.26 1.53 -16.30
CA SER A 72 2.11 2.42 -16.34
C SER A 72 1.59 2.64 -17.74
N SER A 73 0.27 2.83 -17.80
CA SER A 73 -0.46 3.28 -18.96
C SER A 73 -1.44 4.36 -18.51
N GLU A 74 -2.26 4.87 -19.43
CA GLU A 74 -3.28 5.86 -19.06
C GLU A 74 -4.37 5.28 -18.16
N ARG A 75 -4.54 3.94 -18.15
CA ARG A 75 -5.62 3.25 -17.44
C ARG A 75 -5.15 2.45 -16.24
N GLN A 76 -3.86 2.18 -16.11
CA GLN A 76 -3.37 1.31 -15.06
C GLN A 76 -1.92 1.63 -14.68
N ILE A 77 -1.66 1.58 -13.39
CA ILE A 77 -0.31 1.70 -12.83
C ILE A 77 -0.07 0.44 -12.02
N VAL A 78 1.06 -0.22 -12.27
CA VAL A 78 1.47 -1.40 -11.52
C VAL A 78 2.80 -1.10 -10.86
N ASP A 79 2.80 -1.08 -9.53
CA ASP A 79 3.99 -0.86 -8.70
C ASP A 79 4.36 -2.14 -7.98
N GLU A 80 5.63 -2.47 -7.99
CA GLU A 80 6.18 -3.58 -7.22
C GLU A 80 7.24 -3.07 -6.27
N PHE A 81 7.09 -3.36 -4.98
CA PHE A 81 8.03 -2.97 -3.95
C PHE A 81 8.10 -4.00 -2.83
N ALA A 82 9.14 -3.91 -2.02
CA ALA A 82 9.28 -4.67 -0.80
C ALA A 82 9.39 -3.70 0.38
N VAL A 83 8.84 -4.08 1.52
CA VAL A 83 9.03 -3.36 2.77
C VAL A 83 9.44 -4.36 3.85
N ARG A 84 10.49 -4.02 4.61
CA ARG A 84 10.92 -4.77 5.79
C ARG A 84 10.58 -3.96 7.01
N PHE A 85 9.97 -4.61 7.99
CA PHE A 85 9.52 -3.93 9.21
C PHE A 85 9.34 -4.90 10.36
N LEU A 86 9.35 -4.36 11.57
CA LEU A 86 8.92 -5.07 12.76
C LEU A 86 7.41 -4.87 12.91
N TYR A 87 6.66 -5.96 12.97
CA TYR A 87 5.20 -5.86 13.11
C TYR A 87 4.80 -5.56 14.55
N ALA A 88 4.04 -4.46 14.74
CA ALA A 88 3.58 -4.04 16.06
C ALA A 88 2.47 -4.93 16.65
N GLY A 89 1.82 -5.76 15.82
CA GLY A 89 0.81 -6.71 16.27
C GLY A 89 -0.63 -6.25 16.12
N ALA A 90 -0.86 -5.03 15.66
CA ALA A 90 -2.18 -4.49 15.39
C ALA A 90 -2.13 -3.55 14.20
N GLY A 91 -3.26 -3.38 13.49
CA GLY A 91 -3.37 -2.42 12.38
C GLY A 91 -3.33 -3.04 11.00
N ILE A 92 -2.79 -4.24 10.82
CA ILE A 92 -2.87 -4.98 9.57
C ILE A 92 -3.80 -6.16 9.78
N ASP A 93 -5.07 -5.98 9.43
CA ASP A 93 -6.08 -7.00 9.64
C ASP A 93 -5.76 -8.26 8.82
N LYS A 94 -5.93 -9.43 9.45
CA LYS A 94 -5.67 -10.74 8.84
C LYS A 94 -4.22 -10.92 8.34
N ALA A 95 -3.27 -10.19 8.90
CA ALA A 95 -1.86 -10.37 8.58
C ALA A 95 -1.43 -11.80 8.94
N PRO A 96 -0.73 -12.52 8.03
CA PRO A 96 -0.31 -13.88 8.28
C PRO A 96 0.97 -13.98 9.11
N VAL A 97 1.21 -13.01 9.98
CA VAL A 97 2.40 -12.89 10.81
C VAL A 97 1.99 -12.49 12.23
N ALA A 98 2.89 -12.71 13.19
CA ALA A 98 2.63 -12.44 14.60
C ALA A 98 3.27 -11.14 15.08
N ALA A 99 2.73 -10.57 16.16
CA ALA A 99 3.32 -9.41 16.82
C ALA A 99 4.78 -9.67 17.16
N GLY A 100 5.64 -8.72 16.85
CA GLY A 100 7.09 -8.80 17.09
C GLY A 100 7.88 -9.54 16.03
N ASP A 101 7.24 -10.15 15.02
CA ASP A 101 7.94 -10.73 13.89
C ASP A 101 8.63 -9.62 13.07
N PHE A 102 9.86 -9.90 12.64
CA PHE A 102 10.53 -9.10 11.62
C PHE A 102 10.19 -9.67 10.25
N VAL A 103 9.56 -8.86 9.41
CA VAL A 103 8.87 -9.33 8.19
C VAL A 103 9.40 -8.65 6.96
N GLU A 104 9.37 -9.36 5.84
CA GLU A 104 9.43 -8.76 4.50
C GLU A 104 8.07 -8.94 3.83
N LEU A 105 7.44 -7.84 3.46
CA LEU A 105 6.23 -7.82 2.65
C LEU A 105 6.60 -7.37 1.24
N LYS A 106 6.48 -8.26 0.27
CA LYS A 106 6.53 -7.91 -1.15
C LYS A 106 5.12 -7.64 -1.61
N ARG A 107 4.92 -6.46 -2.19
CA ARG A 107 3.59 -6.02 -2.61
C ARG A 107 3.61 -5.57 -4.06
N VAL A 108 2.65 -6.04 -4.83
CA VAL A 108 2.32 -5.51 -6.15
C VAL A 108 1.03 -4.72 -5.99
N ARG A 109 1.08 -3.41 -6.25
CA ARG A 109 -0.09 -2.53 -6.24
C ARG A 109 -0.54 -2.33 -7.68
N ILE A 110 -1.78 -2.68 -7.94
CA ILE A 110 -2.41 -2.47 -9.24
C ILE A 110 -3.44 -1.36 -9.07
N LEU A 111 -3.18 -0.20 -9.67
CA LEU A 111 -4.03 0.99 -9.57
C LEU A 111 -4.78 1.15 -10.89
N ASP A 112 -6.09 0.94 -10.87
CA ASP A 112 -6.94 1.15 -12.04
C ASP A 112 -7.41 2.60 -12.06
N VAL A 113 -7.24 3.27 -13.20
CA VAL A 113 -7.48 4.71 -13.37
C VAL A 113 -8.60 4.95 -14.35
N GLN A 114 -9.58 5.78 -13.94
CA GLN A 114 -10.66 6.26 -14.80
C GLN A 114 -10.87 7.75 -14.53
N ALA A 115 -11.08 8.53 -15.60
CA ALA A 115 -11.32 9.97 -15.50
C ALA A 115 -10.30 10.70 -14.60
N GLY A 116 -9.02 10.31 -14.68
CA GLY A 116 -7.95 10.92 -13.91
C GLY A 116 -7.92 10.55 -12.43
N LYS A 117 -8.66 9.55 -12.00
CA LYS A 117 -8.71 9.10 -10.60
C LYS A 117 -8.50 7.60 -10.50
N VAL A 118 -7.92 7.17 -9.39
CA VAL A 118 -7.81 5.74 -9.06
C VAL A 118 -9.17 5.27 -8.58
N VAL A 119 -9.74 4.29 -9.27
CA VAL A 119 -11.05 3.72 -8.93
C VAL A 119 -10.93 2.40 -8.19
N GLN A 120 -9.81 1.70 -8.34
CA GLN A 120 -9.52 0.48 -7.60
C GLN A 120 -8.02 0.34 -7.38
N GLU A 121 -7.66 -0.08 -6.20
CA GLU A 121 -6.30 -0.50 -5.85
C GLU A 121 -6.33 -1.94 -5.39
N THR A 122 -5.60 -2.81 -6.10
CA THR A 122 -5.46 -4.22 -5.75
C THR A 122 -4.05 -4.46 -5.24
N CYS A 123 -3.93 -5.03 -4.03
CA CYS A 123 -2.65 -5.37 -3.43
C CYS A 123 -2.47 -6.88 -3.47
N ILE A 124 -1.51 -7.35 -4.26
CA ILE A 124 -1.07 -8.74 -4.27
C ILE A 124 0.14 -8.82 -3.36
N GLU A 125 0.09 -9.69 -2.36
CA GLU A 125 1.04 -9.67 -1.26
C GLU A 125 1.73 -11.00 -1.07
N ASN A 126 3.03 -10.96 -0.78
CA ASN A 126 3.81 -12.10 -0.35
C ASN A 126 4.51 -11.75 0.96
N TRP A 127 4.14 -12.43 2.04
CA TRP A 127 4.64 -12.20 3.38
C TRP A 127 5.71 -13.24 3.74
N THR A 128 6.85 -12.78 4.24
CA THR A 128 7.94 -13.66 4.70
C THR A 128 8.38 -13.24 6.10
N VAL A 129 8.36 -14.15 7.05
CA VAL A 129 8.94 -13.91 8.38
C VAL A 129 10.44 -14.10 8.26
N LEU A 130 11.21 -13.02 8.41
CA LEU A 130 12.67 -13.05 8.37
C LEU A 130 13.25 -13.47 9.73
N LYS A 131 12.59 -13.06 10.83
CA LYS A 131 12.93 -13.43 12.18
C LYS A 131 11.67 -13.47 13.03
N ALA A 132 11.36 -14.63 13.58
CA ALA A 132 10.19 -14.78 14.45
C ALA A 132 10.39 -14.05 15.78
N ALA A 133 9.27 -13.55 16.36
CA ALA A 133 9.23 -13.01 17.71
C ALA A 133 9.65 -14.10 18.71
N GLY A 134 10.39 -13.70 19.65
CA GLY A 134 10.74 -14.69 20.67
C GLY A 134 11.82 -14.68 21.39
#